data_edab529c7c7eee3bb3d0d94fb111a963
#
_entry.id   edab529c7c7eee3bb3d0d94fb111a963
#
_cell.length_a   1.000
_cell.length_b   1.000
_cell.length_c   1.000
_cell.angle_alpha   90.00
_cell.angle_beta   90.00
_cell.angle_gamma   90.00
#
_symmetry.space_group_name_H-M   'P 1'
#
loop_
_entity.id
_entity.type
_entity.pdbx_description
1 polymer ?
#
loop_
_entity_poly.entity_id
_entity_poly.type
_entity_poly.pdbx_seq_one_letter_code
_entity_poly.pdbx_strand_id
1 'polypeptide(L)'
;MSEREQETVHEEEIFVKALFFDIDGTLLSEITKEIPQSALDALKKTAEKGNLTFINTGRTWSELPEELKKLPFSGFLCGCGTYLRRDGEILMHQTIPKKRCEEIPVILKACRIGMILEGTDNVYFSSEVSRFREVEQTRAYFAAVGIGLAETAETKGIIYDKFCIVTDAQSDIERMYREFEQEFDIMDRRGGVYEIVPHGCSKGTAVDYALKQFQLEKEDAYVFGDSSNDLTMFRCGAHTIALGKHDEILDPYTEYVTDTVERDGVAKAMEHYGSVSYTHLRAHETRSNL
;
A
#
# COMPACT_ATOMS: atom_id res chain seq x y z
N MET A 1 54.72 2.14 -36.64
CA MET A 1 54.10 1.24 -35.65
C MET A 1 53.03 2.07 -34.93
N SER A 2 51.80 1.81 -35.29
CA SER A 2 50.63 2.58 -34.76
C SER A 2 50.12 1.87 -33.54
N GLU A 3 50.23 2.48 -32.38
CA GLU A 3 49.52 2.05 -31.14
C GLU A 3 48.03 2.33 -31.34
N ARG A 4 47.23 1.29 -31.37
CA ARG A 4 45.77 1.38 -31.26
C ARG A 4 45.44 1.57 -29.80
N GLU A 5 44.97 2.76 -29.44
CA GLU A 5 44.26 3.00 -28.20
C GLU A 5 43.03 2.10 -28.19
N GLN A 6 42.99 1.15 -27.29
CA GLN A 6 41.78 0.40 -26.93
C GLN A 6 40.96 1.32 -26.02
N GLU A 7 39.93 1.96 -26.56
CA GLU A 7 38.85 2.52 -25.77
C GLU A 7 38.15 1.38 -25.01
N THR A 8 38.45 1.29 -23.74
CA THR A 8 37.65 0.49 -22.80
C THR A 8 36.30 1.19 -22.64
N VAL A 9 35.29 0.72 -23.33
CA VAL A 9 33.89 1.05 -23.06
C VAL A 9 33.62 0.49 -21.70
N HIS A 10 33.57 1.34 -20.68
CA HIS A 10 32.96 0.98 -19.38
C HIS A 10 31.48 0.80 -19.65
N GLU A 11 30.99 -0.45 -19.68
CA GLU A 11 29.58 -0.74 -19.50
C GLU A 11 29.22 -0.19 -18.12
N GLU A 12 28.48 0.91 -18.06
CA GLU A 12 27.85 1.36 -16.83
C GLU A 12 26.88 0.24 -16.42
N GLU A 13 27.17 -0.41 -15.32
CA GLU A 13 26.23 -1.35 -14.71
C GLU A 13 24.95 -0.59 -14.42
N ILE A 14 23.87 -0.92 -15.13
CA ILE A 14 22.56 -0.31 -14.93
C ILE A 14 21.98 -0.93 -13.65
N PHE A 15 22.14 -0.23 -12.53
CA PHE A 15 21.48 -0.60 -11.27
C PHE A 15 19.98 -0.27 -11.36
N VAL A 16 19.15 -1.30 -11.37
CA VAL A 16 17.70 -1.17 -11.36
C VAL A 16 17.22 -0.90 -9.94
N LYS A 17 16.54 0.22 -9.72
CA LYS A 17 15.91 0.55 -8.44
C LYS A 17 14.47 0.02 -8.40
N ALA A 18 14.05 -0.47 -7.24
CA ALA A 18 12.68 -0.85 -6.95
C ALA A 18 12.07 0.15 -5.95
N LEU A 19 11.10 0.93 -6.39
CA LEU A 19 10.46 1.96 -5.59
C LEU A 19 9.06 1.48 -5.17
N PHE A 20 8.81 1.41 -3.88
CA PHE A 20 7.56 0.95 -3.28
C PHE A 20 6.84 2.11 -2.62
N PHE A 21 5.62 2.38 -3.04
CA PHE A 21 4.84 3.52 -2.57
C PHE A 21 3.59 3.06 -1.83
N ASP A 22 3.36 3.55 -0.62
CA ASP A 22 2.02 3.57 -0.08
C ASP A 22 1.13 4.55 -0.87
N ILE A 23 -0.18 4.45 -0.68
CA ILE A 23 -1.15 5.31 -1.37
C ILE A 23 -1.56 6.49 -0.48
N ASP A 24 -2.27 6.21 0.60
CA ASP A 24 -2.99 7.21 1.40
C ASP A 24 -2.03 7.99 2.30
N GLY A 25 -1.85 9.29 2.07
CA GLY A 25 -0.86 10.10 2.77
C GLY A 25 0.54 10.07 2.16
N THR A 26 0.78 9.21 1.17
CA THR A 26 2.07 9.06 0.48
C THR A 26 1.99 9.49 -0.99
N LEU A 27 1.30 8.74 -1.86
CA LEU A 27 1.06 9.15 -3.25
C LEU A 27 -0.18 10.02 -3.38
N LEU A 28 -1.25 9.65 -2.68
CA LEU A 28 -2.54 10.31 -2.70
C LEU A 28 -2.66 11.26 -1.51
N SER A 29 -2.90 12.53 -1.78
CA SER A 29 -3.14 13.51 -0.72
C SER A 29 -4.45 13.19 0.03
N GLU A 30 -4.37 13.14 1.35
CA GLU A 30 -5.55 13.05 2.22
C GLU A 30 -6.40 14.33 2.21
N ILE A 31 -5.81 15.48 1.80
CA ILE A 31 -6.45 16.79 1.78
C ILE A 31 -7.16 17.03 0.45
N THR A 32 -6.41 16.93 -0.67
CA THR A 32 -6.96 17.23 -2.02
C THR A 32 -7.66 16.04 -2.65
N LYS A 33 -7.40 14.81 -2.15
CA LYS A 33 -7.86 13.53 -2.73
C LYS A 33 -7.33 13.27 -4.14
N GLU A 34 -6.19 13.87 -4.48
CA GLU A 34 -5.53 13.76 -5.78
C GLU A 34 -4.06 13.35 -5.61
N ILE A 35 -3.52 12.73 -6.66
CA ILE A 35 -2.06 12.49 -6.78
C ILE A 35 -1.48 13.71 -7.49
N PRO A 36 -0.46 14.39 -6.92
CA PRO A 36 0.19 15.53 -7.57
C PRO A 36 0.74 15.17 -8.95
N GLN A 37 0.59 16.09 -9.91
CA GLN A 37 1.08 15.89 -11.28
C GLN A 37 2.60 15.63 -11.29
N SER A 38 3.34 16.29 -10.40
CA SER A 38 4.78 16.08 -10.24
C SER A 38 5.15 14.64 -9.88
N ALA A 39 4.35 13.98 -9.02
CA ALA A 39 4.54 12.56 -8.69
C ALA A 39 4.26 11.66 -9.90
N LEU A 40 3.18 11.92 -10.66
CA LEU A 40 2.89 11.17 -11.90
C LEU A 40 3.99 11.30 -12.95
N ASP A 41 4.53 12.52 -13.13
CA ASP A 41 5.63 12.79 -14.05
C ASP A 41 6.93 12.10 -13.59
N ALA A 42 7.20 12.09 -12.28
CA ALA A 42 8.36 11.41 -11.71
C ALA A 42 8.26 9.89 -11.87
N LEU A 43 7.09 9.29 -11.61
CA LEU A 43 6.84 7.86 -11.83
C LEU A 43 7.10 7.46 -13.29
N LYS A 44 6.56 8.24 -14.23
CA LYS A 44 6.78 7.98 -15.66
C LYS A 44 8.25 8.01 -16.04
N LYS A 45 8.98 9.07 -15.64
CA LYS A 45 10.40 9.21 -15.91
C LYS A 45 11.25 8.09 -15.29
N THR A 46 10.88 7.65 -14.10
CA THR A 46 11.53 6.54 -13.39
C THR A 46 11.38 5.22 -14.15
N ALA A 47 10.16 4.95 -14.65
CA ALA A 47 9.89 3.78 -15.48
C ALA A 47 10.65 3.85 -16.83
N GLU A 48 10.74 5.04 -17.46
CA GLU A 48 11.51 5.25 -18.70
C GLU A 48 13.02 4.97 -18.52
N LYS A 49 13.54 5.10 -17.30
CA LYS A 49 14.92 4.72 -16.93
C LYS A 49 15.11 3.23 -16.65
N GLY A 50 14.06 2.43 -16.74
CA GLY A 50 14.10 1.00 -16.47
C GLY A 50 13.98 0.63 -14.98
N ASN A 51 13.73 1.58 -14.09
CA ASN A 51 13.47 1.29 -12.68
C ASN A 51 12.05 0.71 -12.50
N LEU A 52 11.88 -0.09 -11.47
CA LEU A 52 10.60 -0.69 -11.12
C LEU A 52 9.86 0.15 -10.09
N THR A 53 8.57 0.34 -10.31
CA THR A 53 7.70 1.08 -9.39
C THR A 53 6.54 0.22 -8.95
N PHE A 54 6.27 0.17 -7.66
CA PHE A 54 5.24 -0.67 -7.07
C PHE A 54 4.32 0.15 -6.17
N ILE A 55 3.02 -0.08 -6.27
CA ILE A 55 2.10 0.23 -5.17
C ILE A 55 2.29 -0.83 -4.08
N ASN A 56 2.34 -0.40 -2.82
CA ASN A 56 2.39 -1.29 -1.64
C ASN A 56 1.45 -0.78 -0.56
N THR A 57 0.21 -1.27 -0.57
CA THR A 57 -0.91 -0.68 0.16
C THR A 57 -1.66 -1.67 1.05
N GLY A 58 -2.31 -1.16 2.10
CA GLY A 58 -3.30 -1.89 2.90
C GLY A 58 -4.61 -2.14 2.15
N ARG A 59 -4.94 -1.34 1.13
CA ARG A 59 -6.13 -1.54 0.31
C ARG A 59 -6.05 -2.87 -0.44
N THR A 60 -7.16 -3.59 -0.52
CA THR A 60 -7.27 -4.76 -1.40
C THR A 60 -7.42 -4.33 -2.87
N TRP A 61 -7.31 -5.26 -3.79
CA TRP A 61 -7.40 -4.96 -5.23
C TRP A 61 -8.75 -4.33 -5.62
N SER A 62 -9.86 -4.78 -5.00
CA SER A 62 -11.20 -4.22 -5.24
C SER A 62 -11.31 -2.76 -4.81
N GLU A 63 -10.56 -2.33 -3.81
CA GLU A 63 -10.59 -0.98 -3.23
C GLU A 63 -9.75 0.05 -4.01
N LEU A 64 -8.91 -0.43 -4.95
CA LEU A 64 -8.12 0.48 -5.78
C LEU A 64 -8.99 1.16 -6.85
N PRO A 65 -8.93 2.50 -6.96
CA PRO A 65 -9.56 3.22 -8.07
C PRO A 65 -9.05 2.72 -9.43
N GLU A 66 -9.95 2.63 -10.41
CA GLU A 66 -9.58 2.19 -11.76
C GLU A 66 -8.53 3.10 -12.43
N GLU A 67 -8.54 4.39 -12.10
CA GLU A 67 -7.55 5.37 -12.58
C GLU A 67 -6.15 5.04 -12.07
N LEU A 68 -6.04 4.60 -10.80
CA LEU A 68 -4.75 4.20 -10.20
C LEU A 68 -4.22 2.91 -10.84
N LYS A 69 -5.10 1.96 -11.15
CA LYS A 69 -4.73 0.70 -11.81
C LYS A 69 -4.18 0.89 -13.22
N LYS A 70 -4.46 2.04 -13.87
CA LYS A 70 -3.98 2.39 -15.22
C LYS A 70 -2.62 3.11 -15.23
N LEU A 71 -2.14 3.54 -14.06
CA LEU A 71 -0.84 4.19 -13.97
C LEU A 71 0.30 3.19 -14.27
N PRO A 72 1.46 3.66 -14.73
CA PRO A 72 2.55 2.83 -15.21
C PRO A 72 3.37 2.20 -14.07
N PHE A 73 2.69 1.54 -13.14
CA PHE A 73 3.35 0.76 -12.10
C PHE A 73 3.78 -0.61 -12.64
N SER A 74 4.97 -1.04 -12.23
CA SER A 74 5.50 -2.37 -12.52
C SER A 74 4.73 -3.47 -11.82
N GLY A 75 4.03 -3.15 -10.72
CA GLY A 75 3.19 -4.07 -9.99
C GLY A 75 2.41 -3.44 -8.84
N PHE A 76 1.47 -4.21 -8.32
CA PHE A 76 0.57 -3.81 -7.23
C PHE A 76 0.63 -4.84 -6.12
N LEU A 77 1.13 -4.44 -4.96
CA LEU A 77 1.14 -5.18 -3.71
C LEU A 77 -0.01 -4.65 -2.85
N CYS A 78 -1.06 -5.45 -2.70
CA CYS A 78 -2.31 -5.05 -2.06
C CYS A 78 -2.59 -5.86 -0.79
N GLY A 79 -3.56 -5.38 0.01
CA GLY A 79 -4.07 -6.08 1.17
C GLY A 79 -3.02 -6.34 2.24
N CYS A 80 -2.07 -5.40 2.45
CA CYS A 80 -0.95 -5.61 3.37
C CYS A 80 -0.16 -6.89 3.04
N GLY A 81 0.12 -7.15 1.75
CA GLY A 81 0.94 -8.28 1.32
C GLY A 81 0.17 -9.59 1.11
N THR A 82 -1.15 -9.55 1.04
CA THR A 82 -1.96 -10.72 0.68
C THR A 82 -2.04 -10.95 -0.82
N TYR A 83 -1.70 -9.94 -1.63
CA TYR A 83 -1.89 -9.98 -3.07
C TYR A 83 -0.78 -9.25 -3.82
N LEU A 84 -0.25 -9.89 -4.89
CA LEU A 84 0.65 -9.25 -5.84
C LEU A 84 0.17 -9.51 -7.27
N ARG A 85 0.02 -8.44 -8.04
CA ARG A 85 -0.32 -8.46 -9.45
C ARG A 85 0.69 -7.68 -10.29
N ARG A 86 1.05 -8.21 -11.47
CA ARG A 86 1.90 -7.56 -12.46
C ARG A 86 1.40 -7.90 -13.87
N ASP A 87 1.40 -6.94 -14.77
CA ASP A 87 1.08 -7.13 -16.21
C ASP A 87 -0.22 -7.93 -16.46
N GLY A 88 -1.21 -7.75 -15.56
CA GLY A 88 -2.47 -8.49 -15.61
C GLY A 88 -2.45 -9.89 -14.97
N GLU A 89 -1.27 -10.41 -14.59
CA GLU A 89 -1.11 -11.71 -13.94
C GLU A 89 -1.05 -11.59 -12.42
N ILE A 90 -1.69 -12.52 -11.72
CA ILE A 90 -1.62 -12.66 -10.27
C ILE A 90 -0.41 -13.52 -9.94
N LEU A 91 0.61 -12.93 -9.33
CA LEU A 91 1.85 -13.63 -8.95
C LEU A 91 1.76 -14.23 -7.55
N MET A 92 0.94 -13.65 -6.69
CA MET A 92 0.69 -14.16 -5.34
C MET A 92 -0.71 -13.72 -4.88
N HIS A 93 -1.43 -14.64 -4.26
CA HIS A 93 -2.70 -14.37 -3.61
C HIS A 93 -2.89 -15.28 -2.41
N GLN A 94 -2.96 -14.70 -1.23
CA GLN A 94 -3.22 -15.38 0.03
C GLN A 94 -4.58 -14.96 0.57
N THR A 95 -5.56 -15.85 0.50
CA THR A 95 -6.90 -15.62 1.05
C THR A 95 -7.02 -16.27 2.42
N ILE A 96 -7.95 -15.78 3.23
CA ILE A 96 -8.39 -16.46 4.45
C ILE A 96 -9.11 -17.76 4.04
N PRO A 97 -8.81 -18.90 4.70
CA PRO A 97 -9.47 -20.17 4.36
C PRO A 97 -10.99 -20.07 4.39
N LYS A 98 -11.68 -20.63 3.39
CA LYS A 98 -13.14 -20.51 3.20
C LYS A 98 -13.93 -20.78 4.48
N LYS A 99 -13.62 -21.85 5.21
CA LYS A 99 -14.27 -22.17 6.48
C LYS A 99 -14.12 -21.03 7.49
N ARG A 100 -12.93 -20.42 7.54
CA ARG A 100 -12.64 -19.33 8.46
C ARG A 100 -13.34 -18.05 8.02
N CYS A 101 -13.49 -17.80 6.72
CA CYS A 101 -14.31 -16.71 6.20
C CYS A 101 -15.79 -16.80 6.67
N GLU A 102 -16.32 -18.00 6.83
CA GLU A 102 -17.68 -18.20 7.33
C GLU A 102 -17.79 -18.06 8.88
N GLU A 103 -16.73 -18.37 9.62
CA GLU A 103 -16.68 -18.31 11.09
C GLU A 103 -16.45 -16.90 11.63
N ILE A 104 -15.55 -16.11 11.01
CA ILE A 104 -15.13 -14.79 11.46
C ILE A 104 -16.33 -13.83 11.68
N PRO A 105 -17.28 -13.66 10.74
CA PRO A 105 -18.42 -12.78 10.94
C PRO A 105 -19.28 -13.17 12.15
N VAL A 106 -19.44 -14.47 12.39
CA VAL A 106 -20.21 -14.99 13.53
C VAL A 106 -19.53 -14.64 14.85
N ILE A 107 -18.21 -14.81 14.90
CA ILE A 107 -17.39 -14.48 16.08
C ILE A 107 -17.44 -12.98 16.36
N LEU A 108 -17.22 -12.15 15.34
CA LEU A 108 -17.21 -10.69 15.48
C LEU A 108 -18.57 -10.16 15.95
N LYS A 109 -19.67 -10.70 15.41
CA LYS A 109 -21.03 -10.38 15.84
C LYS A 109 -21.26 -10.77 17.31
N ALA A 110 -20.80 -11.97 17.71
CA ALA A 110 -20.90 -12.42 19.11
C ALA A 110 -20.06 -11.56 20.06
N CYS A 111 -18.94 -11.01 19.60
CA CYS A 111 -18.11 -10.06 20.34
C CYS A 111 -18.63 -8.61 20.30
N ARG A 112 -19.75 -8.34 19.63
CA ARG A 112 -20.32 -6.99 19.44
C ARG A 112 -19.32 -6.02 18.80
N ILE A 113 -18.63 -6.47 17.77
CA ILE A 113 -17.58 -5.76 17.03
C ILE A 113 -18.09 -5.41 15.63
N GLY A 114 -17.83 -4.19 15.17
CA GLY A 114 -18.08 -3.78 13.80
C GLY A 114 -17.07 -4.41 12.84
N MET A 115 -17.49 -4.80 11.63
CA MET A 115 -16.64 -5.49 10.67
C MET A 115 -16.72 -4.91 9.28
N ILE A 116 -15.57 -4.95 8.59
CA ILE A 116 -15.39 -4.67 7.18
C ILE A 116 -14.51 -5.80 6.66
N LEU A 117 -15.04 -6.67 5.80
CA LEU A 117 -14.32 -7.82 5.26
C LEU A 117 -13.85 -7.46 3.86
N GLU A 118 -12.55 -7.51 3.63
CA GLU A 118 -11.90 -6.91 2.47
C GLU A 118 -11.26 -8.00 1.61
N GLY A 119 -11.80 -8.19 0.41
CA GLY A 119 -11.33 -9.19 -0.55
C GLY A 119 -10.85 -8.58 -1.85
N THR A 120 -10.22 -9.41 -2.67
CA THR A 120 -9.72 -9.01 -3.99
C THR A 120 -10.85 -8.58 -4.94
N ASP A 121 -12.02 -9.19 -4.84
CA ASP A 121 -13.14 -8.94 -5.76
C ASP A 121 -14.17 -7.95 -5.18
N ASN A 122 -14.32 -7.88 -3.86
CA ASN A 122 -15.34 -7.06 -3.21
C ASN A 122 -15.00 -6.77 -1.75
N VAL A 123 -15.72 -5.81 -1.15
CA VAL A 123 -15.74 -5.53 0.28
C VAL A 123 -17.12 -5.92 0.81
N TYR A 124 -17.16 -6.60 1.97
CA TYR A 124 -18.40 -7.12 2.52
C TYR A 124 -18.67 -6.51 3.89
N PHE A 125 -19.92 -6.08 4.07
CA PHE A 125 -20.46 -5.55 5.32
C PHE A 125 -21.57 -6.46 5.83
N SER A 126 -21.90 -6.38 7.13
CA SER A 126 -23.09 -7.07 7.65
C SER A 126 -24.36 -6.62 6.92
N SER A 127 -25.32 -7.50 6.73
CA SER A 127 -26.67 -7.15 6.22
C SER A 127 -27.43 -6.21 7.16
N GLU A 128 -27.07 -6.19 8.44
CA GLU A 128 -27.62 -5.29 9.44
C GLU A 128 -26.84 -3.95 9.46
N VAL A 129 -27.54 -2.86 9.79
CA VAL A 129 -26.89 -1.56 10.02
C VAL A 129 -26.00 -1.66 11.26
N SER A 130 -24.75 -1.27 11.10
CA SER A 130 -23.81 -1.27 12.20
C SER A 130 -24.09 -0.12 13.19
N ARG A 131 -23.90 -0.39 14.47
CA ARG A 131 -23.92 0.67 15.51
C ARG A 131 -22.67 1.57 15.44
N PHE A 132 -21.64 1.16 14.71
CA PHE A 132 -20.40 1.92 14.53
C PHE A 132 -20.53 2.83 13.32
N ARG A 133 -20.38 4.13 13.57
CA ARG A 133 -20.48 5.16 12.54
C ARG A 133 -19.41 4.98 11.46
N GLU A 134 -18.22 4.58 11.85
CA GLU A 134 -17.06 4.36 10.98
C GLU A 134 -17.36 3.27 9.95
N VAL A 135 -17.98 2.17 10.37
CA VAL A 135 -18.40 1.08 9.47
C VAL A 135 -19.41 1.57 8.44
N GLU A 136 -20.42 2.34 8.87
CA GLU A 136 -21.45 2.85 7.97
C GLU A 136 -20.94 3.96 7.02
N GLN A 137 -19.99 4.77 7.48
CA GLN A 137 -19.31 5.73 6.62
C GLN A 137 -18.48 5.03 5.53
N THR A 138 -17.76 3.99 5.91
CA THR A 138 -16.98 3.16 4.97
C THR A 138 -17.91 2.44 3.99
N ARG A 139 -19.01 1.87 4.46
CA ARG A 139 -20.05 1.26 3.61
C ARG A 139 -20.58 2.26 2.59
N ALA A 140 -20.94 3.47 3.03
CA ALA A 140 -21.45 4.51 2.14
C ALA A 140 -20.42 4.96 1.10
N TYR A 141 -19.16 5.06 1.51
CA TYR A 141 -18.05 5.38 0.61
C TYR A 141 -17.90 4.31 -0.50
N PHE A 142 -17.84 3.04 -0.15
CA PHE A 142 -17.71 1.97 -1.13
C PHE A 142 -18.96 1.80 -2.00
N ALA A 143 -20.14 1.96 -1.43
CA ALA A 143 -21.40 1.94 -2.19
C ALA A 143 -21.45 3.03 -3.26
N ALA A 144 -20.90 4.23 -2.99
CA ALA A 144 -20.84 5.33 -3.94
C ALA A 144 -19.96 5.03 -5.17
N VAL A 145 -19.00 4.10 -5.04
CA VAL A 145 -18.15 3.63 -6.14
C VAL A 145 -18.54 2.24 -6.65
N GLY A 146 -19.69 1.72 -6.25
CA GLY A 146 -20.24 0.46 -6.76
C GLY A 146 -19.70 -0.82 -6.10
N ILE A 147 -19.04 -0.70 -4.95
CA ILE A 147 -18.44 -1.82 -4.19
C ILE A 147 -19.30 -2.13 -2.97
N GLY A 148 -19.38 -3.40 -2.56
CA GLY A 148 -20.09 -3.83 -1.35
C GLY A 148 -21.61 -3.82 -1.45
N LEU A 149 -22.19 -3.88 -2.65
CA LEU A 149 -23.63 -3.73 -2.88
C LEU A 149 -24.41 -5.04 -2.94
N ALA A 150 -23.82 -6.10 -3.48
CA ALA A 150 -24.56 -7.30 -3.85
C ALA A 150 -24.52 -8.42 -2.78
N GLU A 151 -23.40 -8.52 -2.06
CA GLU A 151 -23.15 -9.58 -1.09
C GLU A 151 -22.83 -8.98 0.27
N THR A 152 -23.19 -9.71 1.32
CA THR A 152 -22.96 -9.31 2.72
C THR A 152 -22.05 -10.29 3.43
N ALA A 153 -21.60 -9.94 4.63
CA ALA A 153 -20.77 -10.79 5.47
C ALA A 153 -21.44 -12.15 5.82
N GLU A 154 -22.75 -12.24 5.68
CA GLU A 154 -23.55 -13.45 5.93
C GLU A 154 -23.77 -14.29 4.65
N THR A 155 -23.34 -13.80 3.49
CA THR A 155 -23.45 -14.54 2.22
C THR A 155 -22.50 -15.74 2.25
N LYS A 156 -23.04 -16.93 1.96
CA LYS A 156 -22.23 -18.16 1.95
C LYS A 156 -21.25 -18.18 0.79
N GLY A 157 -20.03 -18.55 1.11
CA GLY A 157 -19.00 -18.79 0.10
C GLY A 157 -18.23 -17.54 -0.33
N ILE A 158 -18.46 -16.39 0.30
CA ILE A 158 -17.58 -15.22 0.12
C ILE A 158 -16.15 -15.56 0.56
N ILE A 159 -15.19 -15.01 -0.14
CA ILE A 159 -13.76 -15.12 0.17
C ILE A 159 -13.22 -13.71 0.32
N TYR A 160 -12.38 -13.52 1.32
CA TYR A 160 -11.69 -12.26 1.53
C TYR A 160 -10.27 -12.50 2.06
N ASP A 161 -9.45 -11.47 2.00
CA ASP A 161 -8.01 -11.57 2.20
C ASP A 161 -7.60 -11.09 3.58
N LYS A 162 -8.29 -10.08 4.08
CA LYS A 162 -8.09 -9.45 5.38
C LYS A 162 -9.40 -8.84 5.87
N PHE A 163 -9.40 -8.28 7.06
CA PHE A 163 -10.57 -7.56 7.57
C PHE A 163 -10.18 -6.46 8.53
N CYS A 164 -10.98 -5.39 8.55
CA CYS A 164 -10.92 -4.36 9.57
C CYS A 164 -12.07 -4.49 10.54
N ILE A 165 -11.82 -4.14 11.80
CA ILE A 165 -12.84 -4.14 12.85
C ILE A 165 -12.87 -2.80 13.56
N VAL A 166 -14.06 -2.47 14.07
CA VAL A 166 -14.30 -1.29 14.91
C VAL A 166 -14.87 -1.72 16.25
N THR A 167 -14.31 -1.21 17.33
CA THR A 167 -14.63 -1.60 18.72
C THR A 167 -14.98 -0.40 19.58
N ASP A 168 -15.67 -0.64 20.67
CA ASP A 168 -15.96 0.33 21.74
C ASP A 168 -15.95 -0.36 23.11
N ALA A 169 -16.35 0.37 24.16
CA ALA A 169 -16.41 -0.14 25.53
C ALA A 169 -17.38 -1.32 25.74
N GLN A 170 -18.25 -1.62 24.77
CA GLN A 170 -19.18 -2.76 24.84
C GLN A 170 -18.66 -3.99 24.08
N SER A 171 -17.55 -3.85 23.34
CA SER A 171 -16.96 -4.92 22.54
C SER A 171 -16.16 -5.88 23.42
N ASP A 172 -16.27 -7.18 23.16
CA ASP A 172 -15.48 -8.21 23.82
C ASP A 172 -14.14 -8.40 23.10
N ILE A 173 -13.22 -7.45 23.35
CA ILE A 173 -11.90 -7.40 22.72
C ILE A 173 -11.04 -8.59 23.20
N GLU A 174 -11.14 -9.01 24.46
CA GLU A 174 -10.35 -10.13 24.99
C GLU A 174 -10.71 -11.43 24.26
N ARG A 175 -12.00 -11.66 24.00
CA ARG A 175 -12.44 -12.81 23.21
C ARG A 175 -11.94 -12.71 21.78
N MET A 176 -12.02 -11.55 21.16
CA MET A 176 -11.51 -11.32 19.80
C MET A 176 -10.03 -11.69 19.69
N TYR A 177 -9.19 -11.24 20.62
CA TYR A 177 -7.78 -11.62 20.64
C TYR A 177 -7.59 -13.12 20.75
N ARG A 178 -8.26 -13.81 21.70
CA ARG A 178 -8.16 -15.27 21.85
C ARG A 178 -8.58 -16.05 20.60
N GLU A 179 -9.53 -15.52 19.81
CA GLU A 179 -10.04 -16.17 18.61
C GLU A 179 -9.13 -15.98 17.39
N PHE A 180 -8.34 -14.89 17.37
CA PHE A 180 -7.61 -14.50 16.16
C PHE A 180 -6.09 -14.45 16.30
N GLU A 181 -5.54 -14.22 17.48
CA GLU A 181 -4.10 -14.00 17.68
C GLU A 181 -3.16 -15.13 17.24
N GLN A 182 -3.69 -16.35 17.07
CA GLN A 182 -2.91 -17.52 16.65
C GLN A 182 -2.79 -17.66 15.12
N GLU A 183 -3.64 -16.93 14.37
CA GLU A 183 -3.72 -17.03 12.91
C GLU A 183 -3.47 -15.69 12.21
N PHE A 184 -3.64 -14.57 12.93
CA PHE A 184 -3.66 -13.24 12.36
C PHE A 184 -2.76 -12.28 13.16
N ASP A 185 -2.10 -11.39 12.43
CA ASP A 185 -1.49 -10.19 12.98
C ASP A 185 -2.58 -9.13 13.18
N ILE A 186 -2.69 -8.61 14.40
CA ILE A 186 -3.71 -7.63 14.81
C ILE A 186 -3.04 -6.28 14.99
N MET A 187 -3.27 -5.36 14.08
CA MET A 187 -2.65 -4.03 14.09
C MET A 187 -3.63 -3.00 14.64
N ASP A 188 -3.28 -2.38 15.76
CA ASP A 188 -4.05 -1.26 16.33
C ASP A 188 -3.83 0.01 15.50
N ARG A 189 -4.91 0.48 14.85
CA ARG A 189 -4.94 1.72 14.05
C ARG A 189 -5.38 2.93 14.87
N ARG A 190 -5.46 2.78 16.19
CA ARG A 190 -5.97 3.75 17.16
C ARG A 190 -7.48 3.98 17.06
N GLY A 191 -8.06 4.61 18.08
CA GLY A 191 -9.48 4.96 18.09
C GLY A 191 -10.44 3.76 18.10
N GLY A 192 -9.99 2.56 18.50
CA GLY A 192 -10.80 1.35 18.50
C GLY A 192 -10.90 0.66 17.11
N VAL A 193 -10.08 1.07 16.15
CA VAL A 193 -10.00 0.45 14.83
C VAL A 193 -8.79 -0.48 14.79
N TYR A 194 -8.99 -1.70 14.30
CA TYR A 194 -7.93 -2.68 14.11
C TYR A 194 -7.96 -3.22 12.69
N GLU A 195 -6.79 -3.37 12.11
CA GLU A 195 -6.57 -4.07 10.85
C GLU A 195 -6.02 -5.46 11.14
N ILE A 196 -6.64 -6.48 10.57
CA ILE A 196 -6.34 -7.90 10.87
C ILE A 196 -5.99 -8.61 9.57
N VAL A 197 -4.76 -9.11 9.50
CA VAL A 197 -4.20 -9.77 8.32
C VAL A 197 -3.68 -11.17 8.69
N PRO A 198 -3.69 -12.14 7.79
CA PRO A 198 -3.09 -13.45 8.04
C PRO A 198 -1.62 -13.33 8.44
N HIS A 199 -1.16 -14.16 9.36
CA HIS A 199 0.25 -14.22 9.74
C HIS A 199 1.16 -14.35 8.53
N GLY A 200 2.27 -13.63 8.55
CA GLY A 200 3.24 -13.60 7.45
C GLY A 200 2.89 -12.65 6.32
N CYS A 201 1.73 -11.97 6.38
CA CYS A 201 1.36 -10.91 5.45
C CYS A 201 1.64 -9.54 6.07
N SER A 202 2.38 -8.72 5.37
CA SER A 202 2.65 -7.33 5.72
C SER A 202 3.17 -6.57 4.50
N LYS A 203 3.19 -5.23 4.57
CA LYS A 203 3.86 -4.43 3.53
C LYS A 203 5.35 -4.79 3.39
N GLY A 204 6.02 -5.20 4.48
CA GLY A 204 7.41 -5.64 4.47
C GLY A 204 7.59 -6.97 3.74
N THR A 205 6.82 -7.99 4.08
CA THR A 205 6.90 -9.29 3.38
C THR A 205 6.52 -9.18 1.91
N ALA A 206 5.66 -8.22 1.55
CA ALA A 206 5.35 -7.90 0.15
C ALA A 206 6.58 -7.34 -0.60
N VAL A 207 7.35 -6.44 0.03
CA VAL A 207 8.63 -5.94 -0.52
C VAL A 207 9.60 -7.09 -0.73
N ASP A 208 9.85 -7.92 0.30
CA ASP A 208 10.77 -9.06 0.22
C ASP A 208 10.36 -10.04 -0.90
N TYR A 209 9.05 -10.31 -1.03
CA TYR A 209 8.53 -11.16 -2.09
C TYR A 209 8.78 -10.55 -3.48
N ALA A 210 8.51 -9.24 -3.65
CA ALA A 210 8.75 -8.56 -4.92
C ALA A 210 10.24 -8.54 -5.28
N LEU A 211 11.13 -8.19 -4.36
CA LEU A 211 12.58 -8.20 -4.60
C LEU A 211 13.04 -9.59 -5.07
N LYS A 212 12.62 -10.65 -4.39
CA LYS A 212 12.94 -12.02 -4.79
C LYS A 212 12.39 -12.37 -6.17
N GLN A 213 11.15 -12.00 -6.46
CA GLN A 213 10.50 -12.28 -7.74
C GLN A 213 11.19 -11.59 -8.92
N PHE A 214 11.74 -10.39 -8.69
CA PHE A 214 12.42 -9.59 -9.70
C PHE A 214 13.94 -9.72 -9.67
N GLN A 215 14.49 -10.60 -8.83
CA GLN A 215 15.93 -10.86 -8.68
C GLN A 215 16.72 -9.58 -8.32
N LEU A 216 16.16 -8.79 -7.41
CA LEU A 216 16.72 -7.57 -6.86
C LEU A 216 17.21 -7.79 -5.44
N GLU A 217 18.21 -7.03 -5.04
CA GLU A 217 18.76 -7.05 -3.70
C GLU A 217 18.04 -6.02 -2.80
N LYS A 218 18.25 -6.12 -1.50
CA LYS A 218 17.65 -5.19 -0.54
C LYS A 218 18.11 -3.75 -0.78
N GLU A 219 19.34 -3.56 -1.17
CA GLU A 219 19.98 -2.29 -1.48
C GLU A 219 19.33 -1.54 -2.63
N ASP A 220 18.58 -2.26 -3.48
CA ASP A 220 17.82 -1.67 -4.59
C ASP A 220 16.44 -1.14 -4.16
N ALA A 221 16.00 -1.43 -2.92
CA ALA A 221 14.67 -1.12 -2.43
C ALA A 221 14.56 0.28 -1.82
N TYR A 222 13.68 1.09 -2.38
CA TYR A 222 13.28 2.43 -1.91
C TYR A 222 11.83 2.40 -1.48
N VAL A 223 11.54 2.58 -0.19
CA VAL A 223 10.18 2.50 0.35
C VAL A 223 9.70 3.87 0.81
N PHE A 224 8.48 4.23 0.38
CA PHE A 224 7.84 5.51 0.66
C PHE A 224 6.57 5.28 1.48
N GLY A 225 6.45 5.95 2.62
CA GLY A 225 5.31 5.79 3.52
C GLY A 225 5.12 6.95 4.46
N ASP A 226 4.02 6.93 5.22
CA ASP A 226 3.67 7.99 6.17
C ASP A 226 3.02 7.46 7.46
N SER A 227 2.58 6.21 7.51
CA SER A 227 1.78 5.74 8.63
C SER A 227 2.29 4.44 9.25
N SER A 228 1.72 4.07 10.40
CA SER A 228 2.18 2.93 11.22
C SER A 228 2.14 1.57 10.50
N ASN A 229 1.29 1.39 9.47
CA ASN A 229 1.27 0.15 8.67
C ASN A 229 2.46 0.05 7.71
N ASP A 230 3.20 1.15 7.48
CA ASP A 230 4.41 1.18 6.67
C ASP A 230 5.64 0.69 7.45
N LEU A 231 5.54 0.63 8.78
CA LEU A 231 6.66 0.25 9.65
C LEU A 231 7.33 -1.05 9.21
N THR A 232 6.56 -2.02 8.75
CA THR A 232 7.10 -3.31 8.30
C THR A 232 7.95 -3.16 7.03
N MET A 233 7.55 -2.34 6.06
CA MET A 233 8.38 -2.10 4.87
C MET A 233 9.58 -1.18 5.16
N PHE A 234 9.48 -0.26 6.13
CA PHE A 234 10.61 0.55 6.59
C PHE A 234 11.70 -0.29 7.26
N ARG A 235 11.34 -1.41 7.88
CA ARG A 235 12.32 -2.38 8.42
C ARG A 235 12.98 -3.25 7.35
N CYS A 236 12.32 -3.46 6.22
CA CYS A 236 12.80 -4.29 5.11
C CYS A 236 13.54 -3.49 4.05
N GLY A 237 13.15 -2.26 3.74
CA GLY A 237 13.78 -1.41 2.75
C GLY A 237 15.19 -0.99 3.15
N ALA A 238 16.09 -0.82 2.16
CA ALA A 238 17.40 -0.23 2.41
C ALA A 238 17.31 1.29 2.47
N HIS A 239 16.52 1.89 1.58
CA HIS A 239 16.26 3.33 1.53
C HIS A 239 14.83 3.61 1.96
N THR A 240 14.67 4.33 3.06
CA THR A 240 13.37 4.56 3.71
C THR A 240 13.03 6.04 3.72
N ILE A 241 11.94 6.38 3.07
CA ILE A 241 11.53 7.75 2.81
C ILE A 241 10.17 8.02 3.49
N ALA A 242 10.17 8.84 4.54
CA ALA A 242 8.95 9.30 5.17
C ALA A 242 8.48 10.61 4.52
N LEU A 243 7.16 10.74 4.30
CA LEU A 243 6.55 12.00 3.86
C LEU A 243 6.64 13.05 4.98
N GLY A 244 6.58 14.34 4.63
CA GLY A 244 6.72 15.45 5.58
C GLY A 244 5.67 15.48 6.71
N LYS A 245 4.52 14.81 6.50
CA LYS A 245 3.55 14.47 7.54
C LYS A 245 3.52 12.96 7.66
N HIS A 246 4.01 12.41 8.74
CA HIS A 246 4.05 10.97 8.99
C HIS A 246 3.91 10.65 10.48
N ASP A 247 3.66 9.37 10.80
CA ASP A 247 3.62 8.87 12.17
C ASP A 247 5.03 8.78 12.76
N GLU A 248 5.25 9.34 13.96
CA GLU A 248 6.54 9.33 14.68
C GLU A 248 7.14 7.93 14.90
N ILE A 249 6.32 6.89 14.81
CA ILE A 249 6.79 5.50 14.92
C ILE A 249 7.77 5.12 13.78
N LEU A 250 7.75 5.86 12.66
CA LEU A 250 8.64 5.65 11.53
C LEU A 250 10.01 6.31 11.73
N ASP A 251 10.13 7.36 12.57
CA ASP A 251 11.35 8.15 12.74
C ASP A 251 12.62 7.30 12.95
N PRO A 252 12.62 6.27 13.83
CA PRO A 252 13.81 5.45 14.07
C PRO A 252 14.28 4.63 12.86
N TYR A 253 13.44 4.49 11.85
CA TYR A 253 13.67 3.68 10.65
C TYR A 253 13.76 4.53 9.38
N THR A 254 13.63 5.86 9.49
CA THR A 254 13.61 6.78 8.34
C THR A 254 15.01 7.25 8.03
N GLU A 255 15.47 7.02 6.79
CA GLU A 255 16.71 7.56 6.26
C GLU A 255 16.54 9.01 5.80
N TYR A 256 15.41 9.31 5.14
CA TYR A 256 15.15 10.63 4.57
C TYR A 256 13.70 11.05 4.77
N VAL A 257 13.49 12.24 5.32
CA VAL A 257 12.17 12.87 5.40
C VAL A 257 12.06 13.85 4.24
N THR A 258 11.10 13.61 3.34
CA THR A 258 10.81 14.51 2.22
C THR A 258 9.75 15.53 2.60
N ASP A 259 9.22 16.29 1.65
CA ASP A 259 8.11 17.24 1.87
C ASP A 259 6.75 16.52 1.94
N THR A 260 5.67 17.23 2.24
CA THR A 260 4.32 16.65 2.22
C THR A 260 3.88 16.31 0.79
N VAL A 261 2.83 15.50 0.66
CA VAL A 261 2.24 15.15 -0.65
C VAL A 261 1.92 16.41 -1.45
N GLU A 262 1.26 17.39 -0.83
CA GLU A 262 0.83 18.65 -1.45
C GLU A 262 1.99 19.55 -1.88
N ARG A 263 3.19 19.28 -1.37
CA ARG A 263 4.43 20.00 -1.69
C ARG A 263 5.40 19.17 -2.52
N ASP A 264 4.86 18.28 -3.34
CA ASP A 264 5.63 17.45 -4.26
C ASP A 264 6.63 16.49 -3.58
N GLY A 265 6.31 16.01 -2.37
CA GLY A 265 7.23 15.21 -1.55
C GLY A 265 7.78 13.98 -2.27
N VAL A 266 6.94 13.22 -2.96
CA VAL A 266 7.35 12.03 -3.72
C VAL A 266 8.33 12.40 -4.84
N ALA A 267 7.99 13.42 -5.66
CA ALA A 267 8.85 13.84 -6.77
C ALA A 267 10.22 14.34 -6.28
N LYS A 268 10.24 15.12 -5.18
CA LYS A 268 11.48 15.60 -4.56
C LYS A 268 12.36 14.47 -4.04
N ALA A 269 11.76 13.46 -3.41
CA ALA A 269 12.51 12.30 -2.95
C ALA A 269 13.07 11.47 -4.11
N MET A 270 12.27 11.23 -5.15
CA MET A 270 12.72 10.53 -6.35
C MET A 270 13.87 11.26 -7.07
N GLU A 271 13.87 12.60 -7.01
CA GLU A 271 14.95 13.44 -7.49
C GLU A 271 16.20 13.31 -6.61
N HIS A 272 16.05 13.41 -5.29
CA HIS A 272 17.11 13.24 -4.30
C HIS A 272 17.91 11.95 -4.53
N TYR A 273 17.21 10.86 -4.80
CA TYR A 273 17.84 9.56 -5.05
C TYR A 273 18.21 9.30 -6.52
N GLY A 274 18.13 10.32 -7.38
CA GLY A 274 18.55 10.22 -8.80
C GLY A 274 17.67 9.32 -9.66
N SER A 275 16.47 8.96 -9.20
CA SER A 275 15.51 8.18 -9.96
C SER A 275 14.91 8.97 -11.13
N VAL A 276 14.96 10.31 -11.09
CA VAL A 276 14.56 11.24 -12.15
C VAL A 276 15.68 12.25 -12.44
N SER A 277 15.76 12.79 -13.67
CA SER A 277 16.78 13.80 -14.03
C SER A 277 16.32 15.23 -13.74
N TYR A 278 17.21 16.07 -13.22
CA TYR A 278 16.99 17.45 -12.77
C TYR A 278 16.52 18.45 -13.85
N THR A 279 16.76 18.19 -15.11
CA THR A 279 16.69 19.18 -16.19
C THR A 279 15.28 19.63 -16.59
N HIS A 280 14.20 19.01 -16.11
CA HIS A 280 12.85 19.31 -16.57
C HIS A 280 11.84 19.80 -15.51
N LEU A 281 12.12 19.69 -14.21
CA LEU A 281 11.17 20.16 -13.17
C LEU A 281 11.11 21.69 -13.06
N ARG A 282 12.20 22.42 -13.41
CA ARG A 282 12.21 23.91 -13.40
C ARG A 282 11.44 24.59 -14.53
N ALA A 283 11.01 23.86 -15.56
CA ALA A 283 10.32 24.48 -16.72
C ALA A 283 8.86 24.86 -16.43
N HIS A 284 8.27 24.33 -15.38
CA HIS A 284 6.87 24.64 -15.01
C HIS A 284 6.73 25.84 -14.05
N GLU A 285 7.73 26.14 -13.22
CA GLU A 285 7.66 27.27 -12.31
C GLU A 285 7.81 28.65 -12.99
N THR A 286 8.40 28.70 -14.19
CA THR A 286 8.63 29.97 -14.93
C THR A 286 7.46 30.40 -15.81
N ARG A 287 6.41 29.60 -15.98
CA ARG A 287 5.24 29.97 -16.79
C ARG A 287 4.03 30.54 -16.03
N SER A 288 4.07 30.55 -14.68
CA SER A 288 2.99 31.09 -13.86
C SER A 288 3.20 32.54 -13.40
N ASN A 289 4.30 33.20 -13.79
CA ASN A 289 4.61 34.57 -13.42
C ASN A 289 4.88 35.48 -14.65
N LEU A 290 4.01 35.43 -15.66
CA LEU A 290 3.95 36.45 -16.72
C LEU A 290 2.49 36.77 -17.05
#